data_94da20f4de6709760f21add2bdfd9513
#
_entry.id   94da20f4de6709760f21add2bdfd9513
#
_cell.length_a   1.000
_cell.length_b   1.000
_cell.length_c   1.000
_cell.angle_alpha   90.00
_cell.angle_beta   90.00
_cell.angle_gamma   90.00
#
_symmetry.space_group_name_H-M   'P 1'
#
loop_
_entity.id
_entity.type
_entity.pdbx_description
1 polymer ?
#
loop_
_entity_poly.entity_id
_entity_poly.type
_entity_poly.pdbx_seq_one_letter_code
_entity_poly.pdbx_strand_id
1 'polypeptide(L)'
;DELARRWRSETWKRRFEAEVSEHRAGGPVLLVKPQTFMNLSGTAVREAAKFYKVVSTDIIVIHDDLDLPAGRLRIRERGGAGGHKGIDSMIGQLGTDEFVRVKFGISRPPAEWDTADYVLGRFSSAEQPTINQTISLAADAVEAILAEGAAPAMNRFNRQGE
;
A
#
# COMPACT_ATOMS: atom_id res chain seq x y z
N ASP A 1 2.70 -9.17 3.21
CA ASP A 1 2.88 -10.63 3.37
C ASP A 1 2.88 -11.36 2.02
N GLU A 2 1.93 -11.09 1.13
CA GLU A 2 1.85 -11.78 -0.18
C GLU A 2 3.12 -11.64 -1.02
N LEU A 3 3.70 -10.45 -1.10
CA LEU A 3 4.98 -10.23 -1.81
C LEU A 3 6.13 -10.99 -1.18
N ALA A 4 6.21 -10.99 0.15
CA ALA A 4 7.24 -11.75 0.86
C ALA A 4 7.12 -13.25 0.58
N ARG A 5 5.90 -13.78 0.54
CA ARG A 5 5.61 -15.16 0.17
C ARG A 5 6.05 -15.46 -1.26
N ARG A 6 5.71 -14.58 -2.22
CA ARG A 6 6.09 -14.76 -3.65
C ARG A 6 7.59 -14.75 -3.84
N TRP A 7 8.29 -13.88 -3.10
CA TRP A 7 9.75 -13.74 -3.19
C TRP A 7 10.49 -14.70 -2.27
N ARG A 8 9.79 -15.66 -1.68
CA ARG A 8 10.33 -16.79 -0.90
C ARG A 8 11.16 -16.37 0.31
N SER A 9 10.78 -15.29 0.96
CA SER A 9 11.37 -14.89 2.22
C SER A 9 10.33 -14.18 3.08
N GLU A 10 9.94 -14.82 4.15
CA GLU A 10 8.99 -14.29 5.12
C GLU A 10 9.69 -13.93 6.43
N THR A 11 10.98 -13.58 6.36
CA THR A 11 11.75 -13.16 7.53
C THR A 11 11.55 -11.67 7.76
N TRP A 12 10.93 -11.34 8.86
CA TRP A 12 10.64 -9.97 9.27
C TRP A 12 11.47 -9.57 10.47
N LYS A 13 12.02 -8.36 10.47
CA LYS A 13 12.75 -7.77 11.60
C LYS A 13 12.03 -6.51 12.06
N ARG A 14 12.06 -6.25 13.35
CA ARG A 14 11.46 -5.04 13.91
C ARG A 14 12.47 -3.90 13.90
N ARG A 15 12.20 -2.87 13.08
CA ARG A 15 13.01 -1.65 12.97
C ARG A 15 12.12 -0.47 12.57
N PHE A 16 12.52 0.75 12.92
CA PHE A 16 11.82 1.98 12.54
C PHE A 16 10.34 2.02 12.97
N GLU A 17 10.00 1.40 14.08
CA GLU A 17 8.61 1.19 14.51
C GLU A 17 7.79 0.48 13.43
N ALA A 18 8.41 -0.47 12.74
CA ALA A 18 7.83 -1.24 11.66
C ALA A 18 8.37 -2.67 11.68
N GLU A 19 7.71 -3.56 10.95
CA GLU A 19 8.29 -4.83 10.54
C GLU A 19 8.86 -4.64 9.15
N VAL A 20 10.12 -5.00 8.94
CA VAL A 20 10.82 -4.84 7.68
C VAL A 20 11.39 -6.15 7.18
N SER A 21 11.40 -6.32 5.87
CA SER A 21 11.97 -7.49 5.22
C SER A 21 12.70 -7.06 3.94
N GLU A 22 13.94 -7.51 3.78
CA GLU A 22 14.77 -7.18 2.64
C GLU A 22 14.69 -8.28 1.58
N HIS A 23 14.48 -7.88 0.34
CA HIS A 23 14.33 -8.79 -0.79
C HIS A 23 15.08 -8.29 -2.02
N ARG A 24 15.16 -9.18 -3.01
CA ARG A 24 15.61 -8.83 -4.34
C ARG A 24 14.55 -9.25 -5.36
N ALA A 25 14.01 -8.26 -6.07
CA ALA A 25 13.02 -8.46 -7.13
C ALA A 25 13.44 -7.65 -8.36
N GLY A 26 14.49 -8.12 -9.05
CA GLY A 26 15.13 -7.37 -10.11
C GLY A 26 16.08 -6.28 -9.62
N GLY A 27 16.21 -6.11 -8.31
CA GLY A 27 17.03 -5.14 -7.60
C GLY A 27 16.69 -5.21 -6.11
N PRO A 28 17.39 -4.45 -5.26
CA PRO A 28 17.07 -4.45 -3.83
C PRO A 28 15.70 -3.82 -3.56
N VAL A 29 14.89 -4.47 -2.74
CA VAL A 29 13.56 -4.01 -2.33
C VAL A 29 13.42 -4.19 -0.83
N LEU A 30 12.90 -3.17 -0.15
CA LEU A 30 12.53 -3.23 1.25
C LEU A 30 11.01 -3.28 1.39
N LEU A 31 10.49 -4.31 2.02
CA LEU A 31 9.09 -4.36 2.44
C LEU A 31 8.97 -3.78 3.83
N VAL A 32 8.03 -2.87 4.02
CA VAL A 32 7.81 -2.17 5.31
C VAL A 32 6.34 -2.29 5.70
N LYS A 33 6.10 -2.79 6.91
CA LYS A 33 4.78 -2.80 7.54
C LYS A 33 4.86 -1.91 8.78
N PRO A 34 4.44 -0.64 8.73
CA PRO A 34 4.42 0.22 9.91
C PRO A 34 3.60 -0.40 11.04
N GLN A 35 4.13 -0.34 12.26
CA GLN A 35 3.47 -0.85 13.46
C GLN A 35 3.02 0.27 14.40
N THR A 36 3.00 1.48 13.88
CA THR A 36 2.48 2.67 14.55
C THR A 36 0.95 2.74 14.42
N PHE A 37 0.32 3.66 15.13
CA PHE A 37 -1.03 4.09 14.76
C PHE A 37 -1.01 4.66 13.33
N MET A 38 -2.15 4.55 12.63
CA MET A 38 -2.23 4.93 11.22
C MET A 38 -1.75 6.36 10.96
N ASN A 39 -2.10 7.31 11.80
CA ASN A 39 -1.70 8.72 11.69
C ASN A 39 -0.21 8.97 11.93
N LEU A 40 0.56 7.93 12.31
CA LEU A 40 2.01 8.00 12.51
C LEU A 40 2.78 7.14 11.50
N SER A 41 2.11 6.57 10.50
CA SER A 41 2.73 5.70 9.49
C SER A 41 3.88 6.39 8.76
N GLY A 42 3.76 7.69 8.49
CA GLY A 42 4.79 8.47 7.80
C GLY A 42 6.10 8.55 8.55
N THR A 43 6.07 8.50 9.89
CA THR A 43 7.29 8.50 10.72
C THR A 43 8.12 7.25 10.44
N ALA A 44 7.49 6.08 10.45
CA ALA A 44 8.17 4.82 10.16
C ALA A 44 8.76 4.79 8.75
N VAL A 45 7.98 5.24 7.76
CA VAL A 45 8.42 5.28 6.36
C VAL A 45 9.58 6.25 6.17
N ARG A 46 9.51 7.43 6.78
CA ARG A 46 10.58 8.44 6.72
C ARG A 46 11.89 7.90 7.28
N GLU A 47 11.84 7.25 8.45
CA GLU A 47 13.04 6.69 9.07
C GLU A 47 13.67 5.58 8.22
N ALA A 48 12.85 4.68 7.68
CA ALA A 48 13.33 3.64 6.79
C ALA A 48 13.94 4.21 5.50
N ALA A 49 13.25 5.15 4.86
CA ALA A 49 13.72 5.79 3.62
C ALA A 49 15.04 6.53 3.84
N LYS A 50 15.18 7.22 4.96
CA LYS A 50 16.42 7.91 5.32
C LYS A 50 17.58 6.94 5.51
N PHE A 51 17.36 5.86 6.24
CA PHE A 51 18.38 4.85 6.51
C PHE A 51 18.88 4.19 5.23
N TYR A 52 17.99 3.78 4.35
CA TYR A 52 18.31 3.10 3.08
C TYR A 52 18.55 4.08 1.93
N LYS A 53 18.46 5.39 2.17
CA LYS A 53 18.66 6.45 1.16
C LYS A 53 17.73 6.30 -0.04
N VAL A 54 16.47 6.03 0.22
CA VAL A 54 15.42 5.90 -0.79
C VAL A 54 14.75 7.25 -1.01
N VAL A 55 14.67 7.69 -2.26
CA VAL A 55 13.93 8.91 -2.62
C VAL A 55 12.42 8.64 -2.69
N SER A 56 11.60 9.67 -2.50
CA SER A 56 10.14 9.51 -2.43
C SER A 56 9.54 8.86 -3.67
N THR A 57 10.04 9.16 -4.85
CA THR A 57 9.57 8.57 -6.11
C THR A 57 9.85 7.07 -6.23
N ASP A 58 10.72 6.52 -5.40
CA ASP A 58 10.99 5.08 -5.31
C ASP A 58 10.19 4.38 -4.20
N ILE A 59 9.27 5.09 -3.56
CA ILE A 59 8.39 4.54 -2.55
C ILE A 59 7.07 4.13 -3.21
N ILE A 60 6.64 2.89 -2.94
CA ILE A 60 5.34 2.37 -3.35
C ILE A 60 4.54 2.09 -2.08
N VAL A 61 3.37 2.71 -1.95
CA VAL A 61 2.47 2.50 -0.82
C VAL A 61 1.25 1.74 -1.28
N ILE A 62 0.90 0.70 -0.54
CA ILE A 62 -0.37 0.00 -0.73
C ILE A 62 -1.27 0.41 0.44
N HIS A 63 -2.43 0.96 0.15
CA HIS A 63 -3.36 1.40 1.17
C HIS A 63 -4.81 1.20 0.76
N ASP A 64 -5.70 1.16 1.74
CA ASP A 64 -7.13 1.07 1.53
C ASP A 64 -7.72 2.36 0.96
N ASP A 65 -8.83 2.23 0.21
CA ASP A 65 -9.57 3.36 -0.32
C ASP A 65 -11.07 3.08 -0.22
N LEU A 66 -11.78 3.90 0.55
CA LEU A 66 -13.23 3.80 0.75
C LEU A 66 -14.02 4.23 -0.50
N ASP A 67 -13.43 5.02 -1.37
CA ASP A 67 -14.08 5.53 -2.57
C ASP A 67 -14.01 4.57 -3.76
N LEU A 68 -13.18 3.52 -3.65
CA LEU A 68 -13.11 2.46 -4.64
C LEU A 68 -13.96 1.27 -4.20
N PRO A 69 -14.76 0.69 -5.11
CA PRO A 69 -15.48 -0.55 -4.82
C PRO A 69 -14.53 -1.67 -4.38
N ALA A 70 -15.00 -2.55 -3.51
CA ALA A 70 -14.25 -3.75 -3.13
C ALA A 70 -13.91 -4.57 -4.39
N GLY A 71 -12.68 -5.06 -4.46
CA GLY A 71 -12.18 -5.79 -5.61
C GLY A 71 -11.48 -4.93 -6.66
N ARG A 72 -11.48 -3.61 -6.50
CA ARG A 72 -10.85 -2.68 -7.46
C ARG A 72 -9.51 -2.20 -6.95
N LEU A 73 -8.59 -1.96 -7.90
CA LEU A 73 -7.33 -1.27 -7.67
C LEU A 73 -7.24 -0.01 -8.49
N ARG A 74 -6.49 0.95 -7.98
CA ARG A 74 -6.09 2.13 -8.74
C ARG A 74 -4.68 2.54 -8.37
N ILE A 75 -3.83 2.77 -9.37
CA ILE A 75 -2.46 3.24 -9.18
C ILE A 75 -2.41 4.73 -9.47
N ARG A 76 -1.71 5.49 -8.61
CA ARG A 76 -1.44 6.92 -8.78
C ARG A 76 0.02 7.19 -8.46
N GLU A 77 0.64 8.13 -9.17
CA GLU A 77 2.03 8.54 -8.93
C GLU A 77 2.14 9.65 -7.89
N ARG A 78 1.05 10.37 -7.64
CA ARG A 78 0.99 11.49 -6.68
C ARG A 78 -0.47 11.84 -6.37
N GLY A 79 -0.67 12.73 -5.43
CA GLY A 79 -1.97 13.26 -5.08
C GLY A 79 -2.14 13.45 -3.59
N GLY A 80 -3.24 14.08 -3.18
CA GLY A 80 -3.59 14.30 -1.79
C GLY A 80 -3.96 13.02 -1.04
N ALA A 81 -4.19 13.15 0.26
CA ALA A 81 -4.49 12.03 1.14
C ALA A 81 -5.93 11.51 0.98
N GLY A 82 -6.85 12.34 0.48
CA GLY A 82 -8.26 11.96 0.34
C GLY A 82 -8.92 11.52 1.64
N GLY A 83 -8.48 12.06 2.78
CA GLY A 83 -8.95 11.66 4.12
C GLY A 83 -8.24 10.46 4.73
N HIS A 84 -7.33 9.79 4.03
CA HIS A 84 -6.57 8.67 4.57
C HIS A 84 -5.47 9.18 5.50
N LYS A 85 -5.55 8.84 6.79
CA LYS A 85 -4.64 9.34 7.82
C LYS A 85 -3.19 8.90 7.62
N GLY A 86 -2.97 7.68 7.13
CA GLY A 86 -1.63 7.16 6.84
C GLY A 86 -0.97 7.91 5.68
N ILE A 87 -1.70 8.19 4.62
CA ILE A 87 -1.18 8.95 3.48
C ILE A 87 -0.93 10.40 3.87
N ASP A 88 -1.81 11.01 4.65
CA ASP A 88 -1.60 12.36 5.18
C ASP A 88 -0.33 12.44 6.02
N SER A 89 -0.10 11.46 6.89
CA SER A 89 1.13 11.33 7.67
C SER A 89 2.37 11.21 6.78
N MET A 90 2.31 10.41 5.73
CA MET A 90 3.43 10.26 4.80
C MET A 90 3.76 11.56 4.08
N ILE A 91 2.74 12.27 3.58
CA ILE A 91 2.94 13.57 2.91
C ILE A 91 3.60 14.56 3.88
N GLY A 92 3.10 14.63 5.10
CA GLY A 92 3.68 15.50 6.13
C GLY A 92 5.12 15.15 6.48
N GLN A 93 5.43 13.89 6.66
CA GLN A 93 6.76 13.43 7.08
C GLN A 93 7.78 13.43 5.93
N LEU A 94 7.37 13.08 4.71
CA LEU A 94 8.24 13.08 3.54
C LEU A 94 8.40 14.48 2.92
N GLY A 95 7.47 15.40 3.20
CA GLY A 95 7.47 16.75 2.63
C GLY A 95 7.07 16.80 1.17
N THR A 96 6.48 15.75 0.64
CA THR A 96 6.05 15.65 -0.76
C THR A 96 4.91 14.65 -0.91
N ASP A 97 4.08 14.83 -1.94
CA ASP A 97 3.06 13.86 -2.34
C ASP A 97 3.53 12.95 -3.49
N GLU A 98 4.77 13.10 -3.95
CA GLU A 98 5.31 12.38 -5.11
C GLU A 98 5.86 11.01 -4.72
N PHE A 99 4.96 10.10 -4.40
CA PHE A 99 5.22 8.68 -4.23
C PHE A 99 4.09 7.87 -4.85
N VAL A 100 4.41 6.65 -5.31
CA VAL A 100 3.44 5.79 -5.98
C VAL A 100 2.48 5.18 -4.96
N ARG A 101 1.19 5.13 -5.30
CA ARG A 101 0.14 4.52 -4.49
C ARG A 101 -0.57 3.46 -5.27
N VAL A 102 -0.72 2.31 -4.65
CA VAL A 102 -1.61 1.24 -5.10
C VAL A 102 -2.81 1.27 -4.16
N LYS A 103 -3.91 1.85 -4.63
CA LYS A 103 -5.14 2.00 -3.85
C LYS A 103 -5.96 0.72 -3.92
N PHE A 104 -6.28 0.18 -2.77
CA PHE A 104 -7.01 -1.06 -2.58
C PHE A 104 -8.45 -0.74 -2.17
N GLY A 105 -9.42 -1.01 -3.04
CA GLY A 105 -10.81 -0.69 -2.78
C GLY A 105 -11.42 -1.56 -1.69
N ILE A 106 -12.07 -0.93 -0.73
CA ILE A 106 -12.83 -1.60 0.34
C ILE A 106 -14.28 -1.17 0.41
N SER A 107 -14.72 -0.28 -0.46
CA SER A 107 -16.04 0.37 -0.47
C SER A 107 -16.31 1.19 0.81
N ARG A 108 -17.31 2.05 0.77
CA ARG A 108 -17.74 2.79 1.96
C ARG A 108 -18.57 1.91 2.88
N PRO A 109 -18.42 2.08 4.22
CA PRO A 109 -19.26 1.35 5.16
C PRO A 109 -20.72 1.81 5.07
N PRO A 110 -21.68 0.99 5.53
CA PRO A 110 -23.04 1.44 5.77
C PRO A 110 -23.05 2.69 6.67
N ALA A 111 -24.05 3.57 6.49
CA ALA A 111 -24.10 4.86 7.17
C ALA A 111 -24.10 4.75 8.71
N GLU A 112 -24.64 3.66 9.26
CA GLU A 112 -24.70 3.39 10.69
C GLU A 112 -23.39 2.84 11.29
N TRP A 113 -22.38 2.54 10.45
CA TRP A 113 -21.10 2.02 10.93
C TRP A 113 -20.09 3.14 11.14
N ASP A 114 -19.30 3.04 12.21
CA ASP A 114 -18.12 3.87 12.37
C ASP A 114 -17.07 3.49 11.33
N THR A 115 -16.49 4.48 10.63
CA THR A 115 -15.53 4.24 9.55
C THR A 115 -14.27 3.53 10.06
N ALA A 116 -13.76 3.89 11.23
CA ALA A 116 -12.58 3.25 11.80
C ALA A 116 -12.87 1.77 12.14
N ASP A 117 -14.02 1.47 12.72
CA ASP A 117 -14.43 0.09 13.01
C ASP A 117 -14.58 -0.72 11.74
N TYR A 118 -15.08 -0.14 10.67
CA TYR A 118 -15.20 -0.79 9.37
C TYR A 118 -13.82 -1.13 8.78
N VAL A 119 -12.90 -0.17 8.75
CA VAL A 119 -11.55 -0.36 8.20
C VAL A 119 -10.76 -1.39 9.01
N LEU A 120 -10.89 -1.38 10.34
CA LEU A 120 -10.18 -2.30 11.24
C LEU A 120 -10.90 -3.63 11.43
N GLY A 121 -12.14 -3.75 10.93
CA GLY A 121 -12.93 -4.96 11.05
C GLY A 121 -12.41 -6.10 10.17
N ARG A 122 -12.87 -7.30 10.49
CA ARG A 122 -12.56 -8.50 9.70
C ARG A 122 -13.50 -8.58 8.49
N PHE A 123 -12.97 -9.06 7.38
CA PHE A 123 -13.80 -9.41 6.23
C PHE A 123 -14.66 -10.64 6.53
N SER A 124 -15.91 -10.60 6.06
CA SER A 124 -16.80 -11.77 6.15
C SER A 124 -16.30 -12.91 5.27
N SER A 125 -16.78 -14.12 5.49
CA SER A 125 -16.45 -15.27 4.64
C SER A 125 -16.91 -15.09 3.20
N ALA A 126 -18.00 -14.30 2.97
CA ALA A 126 -18.48 -13.97 1.63
C ALA A 126 -17.55 -12.99 0.91
N GLU A 127 -16.89 -12.08 1.64
CA GLU A 127 -15.95 -11.10 1.10
C GLU A 127 -14.55 -11.66 0.86
N GLN A 128 -14.15 -12.70 1.60
CA GLN A 128 -12.79 -13.23 1.62
C GLN A 128 -12.24 -13.61 0.23
N PRO A 129 -13.00 -14.28 -0.66
CA PRO A 129 -12.50 -14.60 -2.01
C PRO A 129 -12.15 -13.35 -2.82
N THR A 130 -13.00 -12.31 -2.77
CA THR A 130 -12.75 -11.04 -3.47
C THR A 130 -11.51 -10.36 -2.91
N ILE A 131 -11.34 -10.34 -1.58
CA ILE A 131 -10.18 -9.75 -0.93
C ILE A 131 -8.90 -10.50 -1.30
N ASN A 132 -8.92 -11.82 -1.32
CA ASN A 132 -7.76 -12.63 -1.72
C ASN A 132 -7.36 -12.37 -3.17
N GLN A 133 -8.32 -12.25 -4.09
CA GLN A 133 -8.06 -11.86 -5.48
C GLN A 133 -7.46 -10.46 -5.57
N THR A 134 -7.96 -9.51 -4.79
CA THR A 134 -7.47 -8.13 -4.79
C THR A 134 -6.07 -8.04 -4.21
N ILE A 135 -5.74 -8.81 -3.18
CA ILE A 135 -4.38 -8.90 -2.64
C ILE A 135 -3.42 -9.43 -3.71
N SER A 136 -3.80 -10.49 -4.41
CA SER A 136 -3.00 -11.04 -5.50
C SER A 136 -2.81 -10.02 -6.63
N LEU A 137 -3.85 -9.30 -6.99
CA LEU A 137 -3.81 -8.24 -8.02
C LEU A 137 -2.93 -7.06 -7.58
N ALA A 138 -3.00 -6.67 -6.31
CA ALA A 138 -2.14 -5.63 -5.76
C ALA A 138 -0.66 -6.03 -5.82
N ALA A 139 -0.35 -7.28 -5.50
CA ALA A 139 1.01 -7.80 -5.62
C ALA A 139 1.48 -7.81 -7.09
N ASP A 140 0.62 -8.21 -8.04
CA ASP A 140 0.91 -8.12 -9.47
C ASP A 140 1.21 -6.69 -9.89
N ALA A 141 0.46 -5.71 -9.38
CA ALA A 141 0.65 -4.29 -9.67
C ALA A 141 2.01 -3.80 -9.18
N VAL A 142 2.40 -4.17 -7.96
CA VAL A 142 3.72 -3.81 -7.41
C VAL A 142 4.84 -4.42 -8.25
N GLU A 143 4.75 -5.68 -8.61
CA GLU A 143 5.75 -6.33 -9.47
C GLU A 143 5.85 -5.65 -10.84
N ALA A 144 4.72 -5.26 -11.43
CA ALA A 144 4.69 -4.50 -12.70
C ALA A 144 5.36 -3.13 -12.56
N ILE A 145 5.11 -2.40 -11.47
CA ILE A 145 5.74 -1.11 -11.21
C ILE A 145 7.26 -1.27 -11.07
N LEU A 146 7.71 -2.30 -10.37
CA LEU A 146 9.14 -2.57 -10.19
C LEU A 146 9.83 -2.94 -11.51
N ALA A 147 9.14 -3.67 -12.39
CA ALA A 147 9.69 -4.12 -13.67
C ALA A 147 9.63 -3.07 -14.78
N GLU A 148 8.53 -2.33 -14.88
CA GLU A 148 8.20 -1.50 -16.03
C GLU A 148 8.02 -0.01 -15.69
N GLY A 149 7.94 0.33 -14.41
CA GLY A 149 7.62 1.68 -13.95
C GLY A 149 6.12 1.90 -13.73
N ALA A 150 5.78 3.04 -13.12
CA ALA A 150 4.39 3.34 -12.72
C ALA A 150 3.47 3.60 -13.94
N ALA A 151 3.94 4.30 -14.97
CA ALA A 151 3.08 4.69 -16.09
C ALA A 151 2.53 3.49 -16.88
N PRO A 152 3.33 2.50 -17.31
CA PRO A 152 2.80 1.28 -17.92
C PRO A 152 1.87 0.49 -17.01
N ALA A 153 2.21 0.40 -15.71
CA ALA A 153 1.36 -0.26 -14.72
C ALA A 153 0.00 0.45 -14.58
N MET A 154 -0.02 1.77 -14.55
CA MET A 154 -1.27 2.55 -14.52
C MET A 154 -2.16 2.24 -15.73
N ASN A 155 -1.58 2.20 -16.93
CA ASN A 155 -2.31 1.86 -18.13
C ASN A 155 -2.96 0.47 -18.07
N ARG A 156 -2.28 -0.47 -17.47
CA ARG A 156 -2.72 -1.86 -17.40
C ARG A 156 -3.73 -2.11 -16.29
N PHE A 157 -3.47 -1.61 -15.08
CA PHE A 157 -4.28 -1.90 -13.89
C PHE A 157 -5.45 -0.94 -13.68
N ASN A 158 -5.34 0.33 -14.09
CA ASN A 158 -6.43 1.29 -13.93
C ASN A 158 -7.61 1.04 -14.88
N ARG A 159 -7.38 0.33 -15.98
CA ARG A 159 -8.45 -0.02 -16.96
C ARG A 159 -9.34 -1.14 -16.50
N GLN A 160 -8.87 -1.99 -15.61
CA GLN A 160 -9.67 -3.09 -15.09
C GLN A 160 -10.76 -2.54 -14.19
N GLY A 161 -11.97 -2.47 -14.73
CA GLY A 161 -13.13 -2.09 -13.96
C GLY A 161 -13.70 -0.70 -14.23
N GLU A 162 -13.33 -0.09 -15.33
CA GLU A 162 -14.10 1.01 -15.91
C GLU A 162 -15.36 0.50 -16.60
#